data_f9b5a68cd0721d9eb67d38a3cb68347a
#
_entry.id   f9b5a68cd0721d9eb67d38a3cb68347a
#
_cell.length_a   1.000
_cell.length_b   1.000
_cell.length_c   1.000
_cell.angle_alpha   90.00
_cell.angle_beta   90.00
_cell.angle_gamma   90.00
#
_symmetry.space_group_name_H-M   'P 1'
#
loop_
_entity.id
_entity.type
_entity.pdbx_description
1 polymer ?
#
loop_
_entity_poly.entity_id
_entity_poly.type
_entity_poly.pdbx_seq_one_letter_code
_entity_poly.pdbx_strand_id
1 'polypeptide(L)'
;MSSHVTGSLQLADGDVVTDQFDREQTPAGCPVDTHGVSLDSDGDGVPDCKDKELITPTYCQPVNADGIGKCPCDTTCVGRGPAIIEQTCAEKLGALPSVSFKANSNKISDDAKAVLSTVAAKLRNTPGCKVVVVGYCSSNKKEQQLSWDHVNAVINYMVDSEGISADRFIFSYGQAGGDCNTVDLRAAGDGENG
;
A
#
# COMPACT_ATOMS: atom_id res chain seq x y z
N MET A 1 73.56 -26.92 14.04
CA MET A 1 73.06 -25.56 13.94
C MET A 1 71.66 -25.57 13.35
N SER A 2 70.65 -25.62 14.19
CA SER A 2 69.25 -25.58 13.75
C SER A 2 68.80 -24.12 13.65
N SER A 3 68.60 -23.67 12.43
CA SER A 3 67.96 -22.36 12.18
C SER A 3 66.46 -22.55 12.35
N HIS A 4 65.94 -22.02 13.44
CA HIS A 4 64.50 -21.81 13.59
C HIS A 4 64.11 -20.65 12.68
N VAL A 5 63.39 -20.93 11.61
CA VAL A 5 62.66 -19.95 10.84
C VAL A 5 61.36 -19.71 11.62
N THR A 6 61.37 -18.65 12.45
CA THR A 6 60.15 -18.04 13.00
C THR A 6 59.49 -17.28 11.87
N GLY A 7 58.62 -17.94 11.11
CA GLY A 7 57.74 -17.27 10.21
C GLY A 7 56.76 -16.43 11.03
N SER A 8 56.95 -15.10 11.03
CA SER A 8 55.96 -14.18 11.52
C SER A 8 54.75 -14.25 10.60
N LEU A 9 53.62 -14.66 11.12
CA LEU A 9 52.33 -14.53 10.41
C LEU A 9 52.11 -13.00 10.24
N GLN A 10 52.23 -12.51 9.02
CA GLN A 10 51.94 -11.15 8.69
C GLN A 10 50.44 -11.01 8.36
N LEU A 11 49.86 -10.01 8.96
CA LEU A 11 48.48 -9.51 8.73
C LEU A 11 48.69 -8.05 8.32
N ALA A 12 48.89 -7.80 7.04
CA ALA A 12 49.28 -6.48 6.55
C ALA A 12 48.14 -5.46 6.63
N ASP A 13 46.92 -5.90 6.53
CA ASP A 13 45.73 -5.03 6.55
C ASP A 13 44.88 -5.18 7.81
N GLY A 14 45.11 -6.22 8.64
CA GLY A 14 44.49 -6.39 9.94
C GLY A 14 43.06 -7.04 9.88
N ASP A 15 42.78 -7.74 8.82
CA ASP A 15 41.48 -8.41 8.60
C ASP A 15 41.34 -9.82 9.20
N VAL A 16 42.33 -10.29 9.98
CA VAL A 16 42.46 -11.63 10.59
C VAL A 16 42.82 -12.77 9.63
N VAL A 17 42.95 -12.56 8.35
CA VAL A 17 43.48 -13.51 7.37
C VAL A 17 44.98 -13.23 7.14
N THR A 18 45.79 -14.29 7.10
CA THR A 18 47.24 -14.13 6.90
C THR A 18 47.50 -13.84 5.43
N ASP A 19 48.44 -12.89 5.14
CA ASP A 19 48.83 -12.46 3.78
C ASP A 19 49.05 -13.61 2.78
N GLN A 20 49.36 -14.81 3.28
CA GLN A 20 49.60 -15.98 2.44
C GLN A 20 48.32 -16.54 1.84
N PHE A 21 47.15 -16.32 2.50
CA PHE A 21 45.85 -16.81 2.11
C PHE A 21 44.88 -15.73 1.71
N ASP A 22 45.31 -14.49 1.92
CA ASP A 22 44.56 -13.30 1.61
C ASP A 22 44.57 -13.01 0.10
N ARG A 23 43.39 -12.80 -0.46
CA ARG A 23 43.17 -12.49 -1.88
C ARG A 23 42.91 -11.02 -2.14
N GLU A 24 42.55 -10.27 -1.11
CA GLU A 24 42.23 -8.85 -1.20
C GLU A 24 42.77 -8.13 0.02
N GLN A 25 43.42 -6.98 -0.17
CA GLN A 25 43.82 -6.11 0.94
C GLN A 25 42.59 -5.34 1.45
N THR A 26 41.98 -5.82 2.51
CA THR A 26 40.78 -5.25 3.08
C THR A 26 41.10 -4.38 4.28
N PRO A 27 40.55 -3.16 4.39
CA PRO A 27 40.78 -2.31 5.55
C PRO A 27 40.34 -2.96 6.86
N ALA A 28 41.12 -2.80 7.92
CA ALA A 28 40.81 -3.36 9.24
C ALA A 28 39.40 -2.98 9.71
N GLY A 29 38.64 -4.00 10.11
CA GLY A 29 37.24 -3.85 10.58
C GLY A 29 36.15 -4.11 9.55
N CYS A 30 36.51 -4.39 8.29
CA CYS A 30 35.56 -4.89 7.32
C CYS A 30 35.33 -6.39 7.52
N PRO A 31 34.08 -6.91 7.47
CA PRO A 31 33.82 -8.33 7.46
C PRO A 31 34.38 -8.95 6.16
N VAL A 32 35.11 -10.05 6.29
CA VAL A 32 35.68 -10.79 5.16
C VAL A 32 35.27 -12.26 5.17
N ASP A 33 35.39 -12.90 4.03
CA ASP A 33 35.23 -14.35 3.92
C ASP A 33 36.52 -15.07 4.38
N THR A 34 36.55 -16.41 4.26
CA THR A 34 37.69 -17.26 4.66
C THR A 34 38.96 -17.03 3.81
N HIS A 35 38.88 -16.18 2.78
CA HIS A 35 39.99 -15.89 1.85
C HIS A 35 40.38 -14.40 1.91
N GLY A 36 39.92 -13.65 2.91
CA GLY A 36 40.22 -12.22 3.07
C GLY A 36 39.44 -11.29 2.13
N VAL A 37 38.46 -11.82 1.38
CA VAL A 37 37.66 -11.01 0.46
C VAL A 37 36.51 -10.33 1.21
N SER A 38 36.36 -9.01 1.01
CA SER A 38 35.28 -8.23 1.62
C SER A 38 33.91 -8.81 1.30
N LEU A 39 33.05 -8.92 2.32
CA LEU A 39 31.66 -9.34 2.11
C LEU A 39 30.87 -8.23 1.42
N ASP A 40 30.05 -8.64 0.45
CA ASP A 40 29.08 -7.83 -0.28
C ASP A 40 27.75 -8.61 -0.25
N SER A 41 26.86 -8.20 0.66
CA SER A 41 25.68 -9.02 1.02
C SER A 41 24.59 -9.00 -0.04
N ASP A 42 24.49 -7.95 -0.85
CA ASP A 42 23.46 -7.81 -1.89
C ASP A 42 24.01 -7.89 -3.33
N GLY A 43 25.35 -7.95 -3.46
CA GLY A 43 26.01 -8.12 -4.75
C GLY A 43 25.96 -6.87 -5.65
N ASP A 44 25.89 -5.70 -5.08
CA ASP A 44 25.85 -4.43 -5.80
C ASP A 44 27.23 -3.89 -6.19
N GLY A 45 28.29 -4.52 -5.67
CA GLY A 45 29.70 -4.19 -5.92
C GLY A 45 30.31 -3.23 -4.89
N VAL A 46 29.59 -2.88 -3.81
CA VAL A 46 30.12 -2.10 -2.69
C VAL A 46 30.18 -3.00 -1.44
N PRO A 47 31.37 -3.16 -0.82
CA PRO A 47 31.49 -3.99 0.38
C PRO A 47 30.65 -3.49 1.55
N ASP A 48 30.07 -4.40 2.33
CA ASP A 48 29.21 -4.16 3.49
C ASP A 48 29.74 -3.08 4.46
N CYS A 49 31.05 -3.00 4.62
CA CYS A 49 31.69 -2.04 5.51
C CYS A 49 31.69 -0.59 4.96
N LYS A 50 31.49 -0.41 3.67
CA LYS A 50 31.40 0.89 3.00
C LYS A 50 29.99 1.20 2.53
N ASP A 51 29.15 0.16 2.51
CA ASP A 51 27.79 0.25 2.02
C ASP A 51 26.87 0.90 3.06
N LYS A 52 26.16 1.93 2.65
CA LYS A 52 25.14 2.63 3.44
C LYS A 52 23.74 2.05 3.23
N GLU A 53 23.56 1.22 2.21
CA GLU A 53 22.29 0.54 1.89
C GLU A 53 22.52 -0.96 1.70
N LEU A 54 22.75 -1.69 2.81
CA LEU A 54 23.10 -3.12 2.86
C LEU A 54 22.21 -4.06 2.05
N ILE A 55 21.09 -3.59 1.52
CA ILE A 55 20.21 -4.34 0.64
C ILE A 55 19.67 -3.41 -0.44
N THR A 56 20.32 -3.34 -1.58
CA THR A 56 19.88 -2.57 -2.73
C THR A 56 19.12 -3.44 -3.74
N PRO A 57 17.84 -3.16 -4.01
CA PRO A 57 17.10 -3.91 -5.01
C PRO A 57 17.76 -3.86 -6.38
N THR A 58 17.79 -4.97 -7.11
CA THR A 58 18.47 -5.09 -8.42
C THR A 58 17.97 -4.09 -9.46
N TYR A 59 16.70 -3.64 -9.35
CA TYR A 59 16.13 -2.61 -10.24
C TYR A 59 16.57 -1.20 -9.89
N CYS A 60 17.26 -1.01 -8.76
CA CYS A 60 17.86 0.27 -8.34
C CYS A 60 19.32 0.40 -8.74
N GLN A 61 19.91 -0.62 -9.33
CA GLN A 61 21.29 -0.60 -9.83
C GLN A 61 21.40 0.19 -11.16
N PRO A 62 22.54 0.81 -11.44
CA PRO A 62 23.78 0.78 -10.66
C PRO A 62 23.74 1.69 -9.43
N VAL A 63 24.51 1.33 -8.39
CA VAL A 63 24.66 2.10 -7.15
C VAL A 63 25.74 3.18 -7.27
N ASN A 64 25.77 4.10 -6.32
CA ASN A 64 26.87 5.05 -6.18
C ASN A 64 28.04 4.46 -5.35
N ALA A 65 29.08 5.22 -5.10
CA ALA A 65 30.27 4.77 -4.33
C ALA A 65 29.97 4.42 -2.86
N ASP A 66 28.82 4.77 -2.34
CA ASP A 66 28.35 4.49 -0.99
C ASP A 66 27.33 3.30 -0.94
N GLY A 67 27.15 2.56 -2.03
CA GLY A 67 26.18 1.44 -2.13
C GLY A 67 24.73 1.88 -2.31
N ILE A 68 24.46 3.18 -2.42
CA ILE A 68 23.08 3.67 -2.52
C ILE A 68 22.59 3.58 -3.97
N GLY A 69 21.54 2.80 -4.17
CA GLY A 69 20.90 2.59 -5.46
C GLY A 69 20.05 3.79 -5.91
N LYS A 70 20.05 4.04 -7.23
CA LYS A 70 19.14 5.01 -7.83
C LYS A 70 17.93 4.30 -8.44
N CYS A 71 16.91 4.10 -7.64
CA CYS A 71 15.68 3.48 -8.10
C CYS A 71 14.99 4.33 -9.16
N PRO A 72 14.52 3.75 -10.26
CA PRO A 72 13.75 4.46 -11.28
C PRO A 72 12.30 4.69 -10.81
N CYS A 73 12.12 5.23 -9.63
CA CYS A 73 10.82 5.61 -9.11
C CYS A 73 10.81 7.09 -8.76
N ASP A 74 9.69 7.72 -9.08
CA ASP A 74 9.36 9.08 -8.74
C ASP A 74 9.63 9.36 -7.25
N THR A 75 10.19 10.47 -6.93
CA THR A 75 10.61 11.17 -5.71
C THR A 75 10.21 10.66 -4.32
N THR A 76 9.57 9.51 -4.14
CA THR A 76 9.03 9.04 -2.85
C THR A 76 9.62 7.74 -2.30
N CYS A 77 10.66 7.20 -2.92
CA CYS A 77 11.32 5.97 -2.49
C CYS A 77 12.41 6.21 -1.44
N VAL A 78 12.16 6.97 -0.40
CA VAL A 78 13.07 7.10 0.73
C VAL A 78 12.70 6.06 1.78
N GLY A 79 13.45 4.94 1.81
CA GLY A 79 13.53 4.06 2.98
C GLY A 79 12.33 3.13 3.22
N ARG A 80 11.67 2.64 2.17
CA ARG A 80 10.71 1.53 2.31
C ARG A 80 11.13 0.36 1.42
N GLY A 81 11.17 -0.82 2.02
CA GLY A 81 11.16 -2.10 1.31
C GLY A 81 10.09 -2.14 0.21
N PRO A 82 9.94 -3.26 -0.55
CA PRO A 82 9.13 -3.29 -1.77
C PRO A 82 7.88 -2.47 -1.57
N ALA A 83 7.67 -1.47 -2.42
CA ALA A 83 6.51 -0.59 -2.34
C ALA A 83 5.27 -1.49 -2.30
N ILE A 84 4.68 -1.63 -1.12
CA ILE A 84 3.30 -2.08 -1.04
C ILE A 84 2.56 -0.99 -1.80
N ILE A 85 2.19 -1.27 -3.04
CA ILE A 85 1.24 -0.45 -3.78
C ILE A 85 0.00 -0.49 -2.88
N GLU A 86 -0.17 0.56 -2.07
CA GLU A 86 -1.40 0.70 -1.29
C GLU A 86 -2.51 0.86 -2.31
N GLN A 87 -3.19 -0.25 -2.58
CA GLN A 87 -4.36 -0.24 -3.44
C GLN A 87 -5.33 0.81 -2.92
N THR A 88 -5.75 1.70 -3.81
CA THR A 88 -6.76 2.70 -3.49
C THR A 88 -8.05 2.03 -3.01
N CYS A 89 -8.88 2.74 -2.27
CA CYS A 89 -10.19 2.20 -1.85
C CYS A 89 -11.05 1.81 -3.06
N ALA A 90 -10.90 2.48 -4.19
CA ALA A 90 -11.56 2.13 -5.44
C ALA A 90 -11.11 0.77 -5.99
N GLU A 91 -9.82 0.46 -5.90
CA GLU A 91 -9.28 -0.84 -6.32
C GLU A 91 -9.66 -1.97 -5.35
N LYS A 92 -9.60 -1.71 -4.04
CA LYS A 92 -9.98 -2.68 -2.99
C LYS A 92 -11.46 -3.03 -3.00
N LEU A 93 -12.34 -2.04 -3.14
CA LEU A 93 -13.79 -2.23 -3.18
C LEU A 93 -14.28 -2.67 -4.56
N GLY A 94 -13.56 -2.28 -5.62
CA GLY A 94 -13.96 -2.50 -7.01
C GLY A 94 -15.27 -1.77 -7.35
N ALA A 95 -15.89 -2.16 -8.45
CA ALA A 95 -17.20 -1.64 -8.81
C ALA A 95 -18.24 -2.05 -7.75
N LEU A 96 -18.97 -1.05 -7.25
CA LEU A 96 -20.10 -1.25 -6.34
C LEU A 96 -21.40 -1.17 -7.13
N PRO A 97 -22.41 -1.96 -6.76
CA PRO A 97 -23.69 -1.98 -7.46
C PRO A 97 -24.56 -0.77 -7.10
N SER A 98 -25.52 -0.46 -7.99
CA SER A 98 -26.58 0.50 -7.73
C SER A 98 -27.79 -0.18 -7.06
N VAL A 99 -28.52 0.57 -6.26
CA VAL A 99 -29.73 0.13 -5.57
C VAL A 99 -30.94 0.84 -6.17
N SER A 100 -31.93 0.07 -6.65
CA SER A 100 -33.15 0.61 -7.21
C SER A 100 -34.31 0.56 -6.22
N PHE A 101 -35.09 1.62 -6.18
CA PHE A 101 -36.33 1.75 -5.39
C PHE A 101 -37.54 1.72 -6.27
N LYS A 102 -38.68 1.35 -5.69
CA LYS A 102 -39.97 1.51 -6.36
C LYS A 102 -40.34 3.00 -6.38
N ALA A 103 -41.01 3.42 -7.45
CA ALA A 103 -41.42 4.82 -7.60
C ALA A 103 -42.21 5.32 -6.35
N ASN A 104 -41.83 6.47 -5.85
CA ASN A 104 -42.38 7.10 -4.64
C ASN A 104 -42.32 6.24 -3.36
N SER A 105 -41.33 5.38 -3.23
CA SER A 105 -41.12 4.52 -2.06
C SER A 105 -39.67 4.52 -1.64
N ASN A 106 -39.41 4.71 -0.35
CA ASN A 106 -38.10 4.61 0.27
C ASN A 106 -37.84 3.22 0.91
N LYS A 107 -38.71 2.22 0.61
CA LYS A 107 -38.53 0.85 1.13
C LYS A 107 -37.50 0.11 0.31
N ILE A 108 -36.53 -0.44 1.00
CA ILE A 108 -35.51 -1.33 0.41
C ILE A 108 -36.15 -2.69 0.11
N SER A 109 -36.09 -3.13 -1.16
CA SER A 109 -36.56 -4.45 -1.59
C SER A 109 -35.62 -5.55 -1.08
N ASP A 110 -36.06 -6.79 -1.09
CA ASP A 110 -35.26 -7.93 -0.66
C ASP A 110 -34.04 -8.13 -1.61
N ASP A 111 -34.23 -7.88 -2.91
CA ASP A 111 -33.12 -7.88 -3.87
C ASP A 111 -32.09 -6.80 -3.54
N ALA A 112 -32.54 -5.60 -3.18
CA ALA A 112 -31.67 -4.52 -2.75
C ALA A 112 -30.94 -4.84 -1.45
N LYS A 113 -31.58 -5.52 -0.51
CA LYS A 113 -30.91 -6.01 0.72
C LYS A 113 -29.80 -6.99 0.41
N ALA A 114 -30.01 -7.95 -0.50
CA ALA A 114 -28.97 -8.90 -0.91
C ALA A 114 -27.75 -8.19 -1.54
N VAL A 115 -28.02 -7.19 -2.37
CA VAL A 115 -26.97 -6.33 -2.96
C VAL A 115 -26.20 -5.58 -1.89
N LEU A 116 -26.88 -4.93 -0.95
CA LEU A 116 -26.29 -4.19 0.14
C LEU A 116 -25.48 -5.07 1.10
N SER A 117 -25.95 -6.30 1.37
CA SER A 117 -25.20 -7.28 2.17
C SER A 117 -23.85 -7.65 1.51
N THR A 118 -23.82 -7.77 0.19
CA THR A 118 -22.56 -7.97 -0.56
C THR A 118 -21.61 -6.78 -0.42
N VAL A 119 -22.13 -5.56 -0.47
CA VAL A 119 -21.33 -4.33 -0.25
C VAL A 119 -20.82 -4.28 1.19
N ALA A 120 -21.65 -4.63 2.17
CA ALA A 120 -21.26 -4.71 3.57
C ALA A 120 -20.11 -5.70 3.81
N ALA A 121 -20.17 -6.87 3.17
CA ALA A 121 -19.08 -7.85 3.24
C ALA A 121 -17.77 -7.30 2.69
N LYS A 122 -17.80 -6.59 1.56
CA LYS A 122 -16.63 -5.90 1.02
C LYS A 122 -16.08 -4.84 1.99
N LEU A 123 -16.96 -4.03 2.59
CA LEU A 123 -16.58 -3.00 3.55
C LEU A 123 -15.94 -3.57 4.83
N ARG A 124 -16.41 -4.72 5.32
CA ARG A 124 -15.80 -5.42 6.47
C ARG A 124 -14.38 -5.87 6.16
N ASN A 125 -14.14 -6.30 4.92
CA ASN A 125 -12.82 -6.77 4.47
C ASN A 125 -11.84 -5.63 4.10
N THR A 126 -12.32 -4.40 4.03
CA THR A 126 -11.53 -3.22 3.66
C THR A 126 -11.63 -2.14 4.74
N PRO A 127 -11.01 -2.33 5.93
CA PRO A 127 -11.04 -1.34 6.99
C PRO A 127 -10.40 -0.04 6.52
N GLY A 128 -11.01 1.10 6.84
CA GLY A 128 -10.54 2.43 6.45
C GLY A 128 -11.09 2.97 5.12
N CYS A 129 -11.68 2.13 4.25
CA CYS A 129 -12.33 2.62 3.04
C CYS A 129 -13.72 3.16 3.32
N LYS A 130 -14.05 4.31 2.72
CA LYS A 130 -15.39 4.92 2.76
C LYS A 130 -16.13 4.71 1.45
N VAL A 131 -17.45 4.79 1.51
CA VAL A 131 -18.34 4.67 0.36
C VAL A 131 -19.20 5.94 0.26
N VAL A 132 -19.23 6.52 -0.93
CA VAL A 132 -20.17 7.60 -1.25
C VAL A 132 -21.47 6.97 -1.72
N VAL A 133 -22.56 7.35 -1.08
CA VAL A 133 -23.94 6.94 -1.42
C VAL A 133 -24.57 8.11 -2.16
N VAL A 134 -24.84 7.94 -3.45
CA VAL A 134 -25.25 9.00 -4.36
C VAL A 134 -26.72 8.85 -4.74
N GLY A 135 -27.54 9.81 -4.41
CA GLY A 135 -28.93 9.93 -4.83
C GLY A 135 -29.12 11.00 -5.88
N TYR A 136 -29.92 10.69 -6.87
CA TYR A 136 -30.20 11.56 -7.99
C TYR A 136 -31.52 12.34 -7.83
N CYS A 137 -31.80 13.24 -8.77
CA CYS A 137 -32.95 14.14 -8.85
C CYS A 137 -32.84 15.40 -8.02
N SER A 138 -32.79 16.49 -8.78
CA SER A 138 -32.65 17.85 -8.25
C SER A 138 -33.68 18.84 -8.81
N SER A 139 -34.63 18.39 -9.64
CA SER A 139 -35.49 19.28 -10.42
C SER A 139 -36.47 20.10 -9.54
N ASN A 140 -36.89 19.54 -8.42
CA ASN A 140 -37.74 20.22 -7.46
C ASN A 140 -37.53 19.70 -6.03
N LYS A 141 -38.07 20.43 -5.05
CA LYS A 141 -37.91 20.09 -3.62
C LYS A 141 -38.43 18.71 -3.25
N LYS A 142 -39.51 18.24 -3.90
CA LYS A 142 -40.05 16.88 -3.64
C LYS A 142 -39.13 15.79 -4.10
N GLU A 143 -38.52 15.97 -5.26
CA GLU A 143 -37.53 15.02 -5.79
C GLU A 143 -36.24 15.03 -4.99
N GLN A 144 -35.78 16.20 -4.58
CA GLN A 144 -34.62 16.32 -3.67
C GLN A 144 -34.88 15.59 -2.34
N GLN A 145 -36.10 15.74 -1.78
CA GLN A 145 -36.46 15.03 -0.56
C GLN A 145 -36.50 13.52 -0.77
N LEU A 146 -37.04 13.05 -1.88
CA LEU A 146 -37.07 11.63 -2.22
C LEU A 146 -35.66 11.07 -2.41
N SER A 147 -34.79 11.81 -3.07
CA SER A 147 -33.35 11.47 -3.20
C SER A 147 -32.69 11.33 -1.83
N TRP A 148 -32.93 12.28 -0.94
CA TRP A 148 -32.42 12.23 0.43
C TRP A 148 -32.97 11.02 1.20
N ASP A 149 -34.27 10.74 1.08
CA ASP A 149 -34.93 9.61 1.74
C ASP A 149 -34.35 8.26 1.27
N HIS A 150 -34.04 8.12 -0.03
CA HIS A 150 -33.42 6.92 -0.60
C HIS A 150 -31.98 6.71 -0.07
N VAL A 151 -31.16 7.77 -0.12
CA VAL A 151 -29.78 7.68 0.39
C VAL A 151 -29.78 7.37 1.88
N ASN A 152 -30.65 8.04 2.65
CA ASN A 152 -30.77 7.80 4.08
C ASN A 152 -31.25 6.37 4.40
N ALA A 153 -32.21 5.83 3.61
CA ALA A 153 -32.66 4.45 3.78
C ALA A 153 -31.55 3.42 3.56
N VAL A 154 -30.70 3.63 2.54
CA VAL A 154 -29.53 2.77 2.27
C VAL A 154 -28.54 2.83 3.42
N ILE A 155 -28.18 4.03 3.88
CA ILE A 155 -27.20 4.20 4.96
C ILE A 155 -27.72 3.60 6.27
N ASN A 156 -28.98 3.87 6.64
CA ASN A 156 -29.58 3.31 7.83
C ASN A 156 -29.63 1.76 7.78
N TYR A 157 -29.97 1.19 6.64
CA TYR A 157 -29.93 -0.27 6.50
C TYR A 157 -28.52 -0.83 6.70
N MET A 158 -27.51 -0.20 6.12
CA MET A 158 -26.13 -0.63 6.26
C MET A 158 -25.61 -0.49 7.71
N VAL A 159 -26.07 0.53 8.42
CA VAL A 159 -25.71 0.74 9.83
C VAL A 159 -26.48 -0.20 10.75
N ASP A 160 -27.82 -0.23 10.64
CA ASP A 160 -28.70 -0.92 11.60
C ASP A 160 -28.74 -2.43 11.38
N SER A 161 -28.75 -2.86 10.11
CA SER A 161 -28.91 -4.28 9.74
C SER A 161 -27.57 -4.97 9.47
N GLU A 162 -26.63 -4.28 8.83
CA GLU A 162 -25.34 -4.84 8.45
C GLU A 162 -24.22 -4.47 9.44
N GLY A 163 -24.48 -3.57 10.40
CA GLY A 163 -23.51 -3.20 11.44
C GLY A 163 -22.28 -2.46 10.93
N ILE A 164 -22.39 -1.76 9.80
CA ILE A 164 -21.29 -0.92 9.28
C ILE A 164 -21.35 0.45 9.96
N SER A 165 -20.22 0.94 10.41
CA SER A 165 -20.15 2.24 11.08
C SER A 165 -20.57 3.40 10.17
N ALA A 166 -21.35 4.34 10.69
CA ALA A 166 -21.91 5.46 9.91
C ALA A 166 -20.84 6.38 9.31
N ASP A 167 -19.68 6.50 9.96
CA ASP A 167 -18.53 7.28 9.50
C ASP A 167 -17.87 6.73 8.22
N ARG A 168 -18.26 5.52 7.81
CA ARG A 168 -17.83 4.87 6.56
C ARG A 168 -18.63 5.36 5.34
N PHE A 169 -19.69 6.12 5.53
CA PHE A 169 -20.57 6.60 4.46
C PHE A 169 -20.44 8.09 4.27
N ILE A 170 -20.32 8.51 3.01
CA ILE A 170 -20.40 9.91 2.60
C ILE A 170 -21.75 10.12 1.91
N PHE A 171 -22.46 11.10 2.38
CA PHE A 171 -23.82 11.41 1.96
C PHE A 171 -23.78 12.33 0.73
N SER A 172 -24.41 11.94 -0.36
CA SER A 172 -24.57 12.75 -1.57
C SER A 172 -25.96 12.57 -2.14
N TYR A 173 -26.75 13.62 -2.24
CA TYR A 173 -28.12 13.55 -2.76
C TYR A 173 -28.40 14.76 -3.69
N GLY A 174 -29.50 14.67 -4.45
CA GLY A 174 -29.92 15.74 -5.35
C GLY A 174 -28.96 15.97 -6.51
N GLN A 175 -28.23 14.94 -6.93
CA GLN A 175 -27.32 15.03 -8.07
C GLN A 175 -28.09 15.04 -9.38
N ALA A 176 -27.60 15.82 -10.37
CA ALA A 176 -28.18 15.87 -11.71
C ALA A 176 -27.78 14.65 -12.53
N GLY A 177 -28.63 14.21 -13.44
CA GLY A 177 -28.27 13.27 -14.50
C GLY A 177 -28.51 11.79 -14.25
N GLY A 178 -29.09 11.39 -13.11
CA GLY A 178 -29.44 9.99 -12.79
C GLY A 178 -30.93 9.74 -12.70
N ASP A 179 -31.31 8.49 -12.46
CA ASP A 179 -32.70 8.08 -12.20
C ASP A 179 -33.08 8.36 -10.74
N CYS A 180 -34.21 9.04 -10.54
CA CYS A 180 -34.75 9.41 -9.22
C CYS A 180 -34.98 8.23 -8.28
N ASN A 181 -35.16 7.04 -8.80
CA ASN A 181 -35.41 5.85 -8.01
C ASN A 181 -34.17 4.96 -7.83
N THR A 182 -32.98 5.50 -8.17
CA THR A 182 -31.72 4.77 -8.07
C THR A 182 -30.74 5.50 -7.16
N VAL A 183 -30.08 4.73 -6.34
CA VAL A 183 -28.96 5.17 -5.50
C VAL A 183 -27.70 4.41 -5.94
N ASP A 184 -26.66 5.16 -6.30
CA ASP A 184 -25.39 4.57 -6.66
C ASP A 184 -24.45 4.51 -5.46
N LEU A 185 -23.66 3.46 -5.42
CA LEU A 185 -22.60 3.28 -4.44
C LEU A 185 -21.25 3.35 -5.15
N ARG A 186 -20.34 4.16 -4.66
CA ARG A 186 -18.97 4.21 -5.16
C ARG A 186 -17.97 4.32 -4.03
N ALA A 187 -16.77 3.82 -4.23
CA ALA A 187 -15.68 4.08 -3.30
C ALA A 187 -15.41 5.58 -3.21
N ALA A 188 -15.12 6.07 -2.01
CA ALA A 188 -14.64 7.45 -1.83
C ALA A 188 -13.24 7.58 -2.41
N GLY A 189 -12.97 8.69 -3.08
CA GLY A 189 -11.64 9.07 -3.53
C GLY A 189 -10.77 9.57 -2.39
N ASP A 190 -9.45 9.59 -2.62
CA ASP A 190 -8.49 10.11 -1.67
C ASP A 190 -8.77 11.61 -1.44
N GLY A 191 -9.13 11.97 -0.20
CA GLY A 191 -9.49 13.34 0.18
C GLY A 191 -10.99 13.63 0.25
N GLU A 192 -11.87 12.72 -0.18
CA GLU A 192 -13.32 12.83 0.10
C GLU A 192 -13.59 12.45 1.57
N ASN A 193 -13.64 13.45 2.42
CA ASN A 193 -14.10 13.33 3.81
C ASN A 193 -15.47 14.01 3.91
N GLY A 194 -16.48 13.26 4.32
CA GLY A 194 -17.81 13.80 4.59
C GLY A 194 -17.83 14.70 5.81
#